data_84f63821656ac2dfe8a13303cb489439
#
_entry.id   84f63821656ac2dfe8a13303cb489439
#
_cell.length_a   1.000
_cell.length_b   1.000
_cell.length_c   1.000
_cell.angle_alpha   90.00
_cell.angle_beta   90.00
_cell.angle_gamma   90.00
#
_symmetry.space_group_name_H-M   'P 1'
#
loop_
_entity.id
_entity.type
_entity.pdbx_description
1 polymer ?
#
loop_
_entity_poly.entity_id
_entity_poly.type
_entity_poly.pdbx_seq_one_letter_code
_entity_poly.pdbx_strand_id
1 'polypeptide(L)'
;MSRGDLILTPTGLWHEHGHDGQDPVVWLDVLDLPLVYYMEASYHINGQRQDVVQGRGDRQYTRSGVVPSHVFERSRKAYPLLRYAWTDARAALESLAADDPALEHVQVTYTNPETGGDAENILGFYALMLRPGQTLRLPARSPAQVFHVIDGHVEATLVDSTFNMVEADTCCAPG
;
A
#
# COMPACT_ATOMS: atom_id res chain seq x y z
N MET A 1 -6.59 6.23 -10.82
CA MET A 1 -6.19 5.08 -9.98
C MET A 1 -6.24 3.84 -10.84
N SER A 2 -5.33 2.91 -10.61
CA SER A 2 -5.26 1.62 -11.30
C SER A 2 -5.27 0.50 -10.28
N ARG A 3 -5.60 -0.71 -10.72
CA ARG A 3 -5.57 -1.90 -9.87
C ARG A 3 -4.18 -2.07 -9.24
N GLY A 4 -4.13 -2.40 -7.96
CA GLY A 4 -2.91 -2.59 -7.19
C GLY A 4 -2.27 -1.31 -6.66
N ASP A 5 -2.75 -0.13 -7.03
CA ASP A 5 -2.27 1.12 -6.46
C ASP A 5 -2.51 1.15 -4.94
N LEU A 6 -1.51 1.56 -4.17
CA LEU A 6 -1.68 1.93 -2.77
C LEU A 6 -2.06 3.41 -2.68
N ILE A 7 -3.17 3.70 -2.02
CA ILE A 7 -3.66 5.06 -1.77
C ILE A 7 -3.69 5.30 -0.27
N LEU A 8 -3.09 6.38 0.17
CA LEU A 8 -3.15 6.82 1.56
C LEU A 8 -4.26 7.86 1.73
N THR A 9 -5.05 7.69 2.78
CA THR A 9 -6.11 8.62 3.20
C THR A 9 -5.85 9.07 4.64
N PRO A 10 -4.88 9.97 4.88
CA PRO A 10 -4.46 10.33 6.22
C PRO A 10 -5.57 11.00 7.03
N THR A 11 -5.57 10.76 8.32
CA THR A 11 -6.50 11.39 9.29
C THR A 11 -6.48 12.92 9.18
N GLY A 12 -7.66 13.53 9.29
CA GLY A 12 -7.83 14.98 9.26
C GLY A 12 -7.77 15.59 7.86
N LEU A 13 -7.66 14.79 6.81
CA LEU A 13 -7.75 15.26 5.43
C LEU A 13 -9.11 14.91 4.83
N TRP A 14 -9.69 15.87 4.10
CA TRP A 14 -10.87 15.63 3.30
C TRP A 14 -10.53 14.69 2.14
N HIS A 15 -11.34 13.68 1.95
CA HIS A 15 -11.25 12.79 0.79
C HIS A 15 -12.64 12.35 0.35
N GLU A 16 -12.76 11.97 -0.90
CA GLU A 16 -13.98 11.40 -1.47
C GLU A 16 -13.62 10.27 -2.45
N HIS A 17 -14.59 9.40 -2.64
CA HIS A 17 -14.49 8.32 -3.62
C HIS A 17 -15.42 8.61 -4.79
N GLY A 18 -14.91 8.51 -6.00
CA GLY A 18 -15.66 8.73 -7.23
C GLY A 18 -15.24 7.75 -8.32
N HIS A 19 -16.19 7.38 -9.15
CA HIS A 19 -15.98 6.51 -10.30
C HIS A 19 -16.86 6.96 -11.47
N ASP A 20 -16.23 7.25 -12.62
CA ASP A 20 -16.90 7.71 -13.83
C ASP A 20 -16.99 6.62 -14.91
N GLY A 21 -16.57 5.37 -14.60
CA GLY A 21 -16.63 4.23 -15.51
C GLY A 21 -18.00 3.57 -15.56
N GLN A 22 -18.15 2.59 -16.47
CA GLN A 22 -19.40 1.83 -16.65
C GLN A 22 -19.43 0.57 -15.76
N ASP A 23 -18.25 0.02 -15.44
CA ASP A 23 -18.13 -1.21 -14.66
C ASP A 23 -18.00 -0.91 -13.16
N PRO A 24 -18.45 -1.83 -12.27
CA PRO A 24 -18.24 -1.69 -10.84
C PRO A 24 -16.76 -1.58 -10.48
N VAL A 25 -16.46 -0.74 -9.50
CA VAL A 25 -15.12 -0.62 -8.89
C VAL A 25 -15.21 -1.09 -7.45
N VAL A 26 -14.24 -1.92 -7.06
CA VAL A 26 -14.08 -2.39 -5.70
C VAL A 26 -12.70 -1.96 -5.21
N TRP A 27 -12.62 -1.40 -4.02
CA TRP A 27 -11.37 -1.14 -3.32
C TRP A 27 -11.40 -1.75 -1.93
N LEU A 28 -10.22 -2.07 -1.43
CA LEU A 28 -10.01 -2.56 -0.07
C LEU A 28 -9.55 -1.40 0.80
N ASP A 29 -10.32 -1.09 1.84
CA ASP A 29 -9.91 -0.15 2.88
C ASP A 29 -9.24 -0.92 4.03
N VAL A 30 -8.01 -0.55 4.34
CA VAL A 30 -7.27 -1.02 5.51
C VAL A 30 -7.11 0.13 6.48
N LEU A 31 -7.70 0.01 7.65
CA LEU A 31 -7.85 1.12 8.59
C LEU A 31 -7.17 0.80 9.93
N ASP A 32 -6.59 1.81 10.55
CA ASP A 32 -6.16 1.83 11.96
C ASP A 32 -7.33 2.15 12.91
N LEU A 33 -8.56 2.14 12.39
CA LEU A 33 -9.78 2.51 13.10
C LEU A 33 -9.95 1.81 14.47
N PRO A 34 -9.62 0.53 14.66
CA PRO A 34 -9.72 -0.11 15.97
C PRO A 34 -8.88 0.59 17.04
N LEU A 35 -7.67 1.06 16.69
CA LEU A 35 -6.81 1.81 17.61
C LEU A 35 -7.40 3.18 17.92
N VAL A 36 -7.83 3.91 16.88
CA VAL A 36 -8.41 5.26 17.01
C VAL A 36 -9.71 5.21 17.82
N TYR A 37 -10.52 4.17 17.60
CA TYR A 37 -11.77 3.97 18.33
C TYR A 37 -11.50 3.61 19.81
N TYR A 38 -10.53 2.75 20.08
CA TYR A 38 -10.14 2.40 21.44
C TYR A 38 -9.66 3.63 22.25
N MET A 39 -9.01 4.57 21.59
CA MET A 39 -8.55 5.82 22.19
C MET A 39 -9.65 6.88 22.30
N GLU A 40 -10.89 6.59 21.87
CA GLU A 40 -12.01 7.54 21.82
C GLU A 40 -11.70 8.82 21.02
N ALA A 41 -10.80 8.71 20.04
CA ALA A 41 -10.31 9.83 19.26
C ALA A 41 -10.97 9.96 17.87
N SER A 42 -11.97 9.11 17.58
CA SER A 42 -12.67 9.12 16.30
C SER A 42 -13.72 10.24 16.24
N TYR A 43 -13.69 11.01 15.16
CA TYR A 43 -14.78 11.91 14.79
C TYR A 43 -14.97 11.92 13.28
N HIS A 44 -16.15 12.26 12.85
CA HIS A 44 -16.50 12.38 11.44
C HIS A 44 -17.26 13.68 11.18
N ILE A 45 -16.87 14.38 10.13
CA ILE A 45 -17.55 15.59 9.67
C ILE A 45 -17.87 15.40 8.19
N ASN A 46 -19.14 15.51 7.84
CA ASN A 46 -19.58 15.49 6.45
C ASN A 46 -19.17 16.78 5.76
N GLY A 47 -18.47 16.65 4.63
CA GLY A 47 -18.09 17.78 3.79
C GLY A 47 -19.03 17.95 2.60
N GLN A 48 -18.83 19.03 1.88
CA GLN A 48 -19.42 19.21 0.55
C GLN A 48 -18.55 18.50 -0.47
N ARG A 49 -19.18 18.05 -1.57
CA ARG A 49 -18.44 17.51 -2.74
C ARG A 49 -17.40 18.51 -3.18
N GLN A 50 -16.20 18.04 -3.40
CA GLN A 50 -15.09 18.84 -3.92
C GLN A 50 -14.67 18.33 -5.29
N ASP A 51 -14.20 19.22 -6.14
CA ASP A 51 -13.61 18.82 -7.40
C ASP A 51 -12.23 18.22 -7.15
N VAL A 52 -11.88 17.20 -7.94
CA VAL A 52 -10.55 16.62 -7.93
C VAL A 52 -9.53 17.68 -8.32
N VAL A 53 -8.56 17.93 -7.44
CA VAL A 53 -7.46 18.85 -7.73
C VAL A 53 -6.57 18.23 -8.79
N GLN A 54 -6.60 18.79 -10.00
CA GLN A 54 -5.72 18.39 -11.08
C GLN A 54 -4.29 18.92 -10.84
N GLY A 55 -3.30 18.19 -11.33
CA GLY A 55 -1.90 18.65 -11.27
C GLY A 55 -1.27 18.59 -9.89
N ARG A 56 -1.78 17.74 -9.01
CA ARG A 56 -1.16 17.45 -7.73
C ARG A 56 0.30 17.01 -7.89
N GLY A 57 1.15 17.38 -6.90
CA GLY A 57 2.60 17.20 -6.96
C GLY A 57 3.14 15.77 -6.89
N ASP A 58 2.31 14.72 -6.94
CA ASP A 58 2.73 13.32 -6.88
C ASP A 58 3.77 12.96 -7.96
N ARG A 59 3.70 13.63 -9.12
CA ARG A 59 4.69 13.47 -10.20
C ARG A 59 6.11 13.89 -9.81
N GLN A 60 6.27 14.65 -8.75
CA GLN A 60 7.58 15.06 -8.23
C GLN A 60 8.37 13.88 -7.66
N TYR A 61 7.71 12.80 -7.31
CA TYR A 61 8.29 11.61 -6.65
C TYR A 61 8.33 10.39 -7.56
N THR A 62 8.26 10.58 -8.88
CA THR A 62 8.25 9.47 -9.85
C THR A 62 9.62 8.83 -10.08
N ARG A 63 10.70 9.38 -9.49
CA ARG A 63 12.06 8.87 -9.63
C ARG A 63 12.72 8.75 -8.27
N SER A 64 13.20 7.55 -7.97
CA SER A 64 13.92 7.27 -6.73
C SER A 64 15.23 8.07 -6.63
N GLY A 65 15.53 8.56 -5.43
CA GLY A 65 16.78 9.24 -5.13
C GLY A 65 16.90 10.67 -5.65
N VAL A 66 15.85 11.22 -6.26
CA VAL A 66 15.78 12.62 -6.69
C VAL A 66 14.48 13.27 -6.26
N VAL A 67 14.59 14.40 -5.59
CA VAL A 67 13.47 15.23 -5.18
C VAL A 67 13.70 16.68 -5.63
N PRO A 68 12.65 17.48 -5.85
CA PRO A 68 12.84 18.90 -6.20
C PRO A 68 13.58 19.64 -5.08
N SER A 69 14.54 20.51 -5.44
CA SER A 69 15.35 21.24 -4.44
C SER A 69 14.51 22.05 -3.46
N HIS A 70 13.45 22.69 -3.93
CA HIS A 70 12.53 23.44 -3.07
C HIS A 70 11.76 22.57 -2.08
N VAL A 71 11.62 21.27 -2.35
CA VAL A 71 11.03 20.28 -1.43
C VAL A 71 12.06 19.93 -0.36
N PHE A 72 13.29 19.71 -0.76
CA PHE A 72 14.39 19.36 0.14
C PHE A 72 14.70 20.46 1.17
N GLU A 73 14.57 21.72 0.78
CA GLU A 73 14.87 22.89 1.60
C GLU A 73 13.76 23.32 2.57
N ARG A 74 12.56 22.73 2.45
CA ARG A 74 11.42 23.05 3.33
C ARG A 74 11.23 22.05 4.46
N SER A 75 10.34 22.39 5.40
CA SER A 75 9.84 21.43 6.39
C SER A 75 9.20 20.22 5.71
N ARG A 76 9.57 19.04 6.13
CA ARG A 76 9.07 17.78 5.59
C ARG A 76 7.58 17.61 5.90
N LYS A 77 6.82 17.11 4.94
CA LYS A 77 5.42 16.74 5.11
C LYS A 77 5.33 15.33 5.67
N ALA A 78 4.32 15.09 6.52
CA ALA A 78 4.03 13.74 7.01
C ALA A 78 3.67 12.80 5.85
N TYR A 79 2.86 13.30 4.90
CA TYR A 79 2.38 12.54 3.75
C TYR A 79 2.64 13.31 2.45
N PRO A 80 3.87 13.32 1.94
CA PRO A 80 4.22 14.04 0.72
C PRO A 80 3.63 13.37 -0.52
N LEU A 81 3.46 12.06 -0.49
CA LEU A 81 2.90 11.22 -1.54
C LEU A 81 1.68 10.47 -0.99
N LEU A 82 0.55 10.53 -1.69
CA LEU A 82 -0.68 9.82 -1.29
C LEU A 82 -1.04 8.68 -2.23
N ARG A 83 -0.38 8.55 -3.38
CA ARG A 83 -0.56 7.44 -4.31
C ARG A 83 0.77 6.83 -4.67
N TYR A 84 0.88 5.54 -4.47
CA TYR A 84 1.99 4.72 -4.90
C TYR A 84 1.49 3.82 -6.03
N ALA A 85 2.00 4.02 -7.23
CA ALA A 85 1.53 3.28 -8.40
C ALA A 85 2.00 1.81 -8.34
N TRP A 86 1.08 0.88 -8.61
CA TRP A 86 1.42 -0.54 -8.68
C TRP A 86 2.49 -0.85 -9.73
N THR A 87 2.45 -0.15 -10.86
CA THR A 87 3.46 -0.32 -11.92
C THR A 87 4.89 -0.13 -11.43
N ASP A 88 5.10 0.81 -10.50
CA ASP A 88 6.43 1.10 -9.96
C ASP A 88 6.86 0.02 -8.94
N ALA A 89 5.95 -0.40 -8.07
CA ALA A 89 6.19 -1.49 -7.13
C ALA A 89 6.46 -2.82 -7.85
N ARG A 90 5.67 -3.12 -8.88
CA ARG A 90 5.87 -4.30 -9.71
C ARG A 90 7.22 -4.29 -10.41
N ALA A 91 7.60 -3.19 -11.05
CA ALA A 91 8.90 -3.04 -11.72
C ALA A 91 10.06 -3.22 -10.74
N ALA A 92 9.93 -2.70 -9.51
CA ALA A 92 10.93 -2.88 -8.46
C ALA A 92 11.05 -4.35 -8.02
N LEU A 93 9.92 -5.06 -7.86
CA LEU A 93 9.91 -6.50 -7.54
C LEU A 93 10.56 -7.33 -8.66
N GLU A 94 10.20 -7.07 -9.93
CA GLU A 94 10.74 -7.75 -11.09
C GLU A 94 12.26 -7.54 -11.22
N SER A 95 12.72 -6.30 -10.98
CA SER A 95 14.15 -5.96 -10.98
C SER A 95 14.89 -6.70 -9.86
N LEU A 96 14.36 -6.65 -8.64
CA LEU A 96 14.97 -7.33 -7.48
C LEU A 96 15.06 -8.84 -7.70
N ALA A 97 14.03 -9.45 -8.27
CA ALA A 97 14.01 -10.89 -8.58
C ALA A 97 14.99 -11.28 -9.69
N ALA A 98 15.23 -10.38 -10.64
CA ALA A 98 16.19 -10.59 -11.73
C ALA A 98 17.64 -10.42 -11.27
N ASP A 99 17.88 -9.42 -10.41
CA ASP A 99 19.23 -9.12 -9.89
C ASP A 99 19.74 -10.21 -8.93
N ASP A 100 18.84 -10.80 -8.14
CA ASP A 100 19.17 -11.91 -7.25
C ASP A 100 18.16 -13.07 -7.41
N PRO A 101 18.41 -13.99 -8.33
CA PRO A 101 17.57 -15.17 -8.54
C PRO A 101 17.51 -16.11 -7.32
N ALA A 102 18.49 -16.06 -6.43
CA ALA A 102 18.54 -16.89 -5.22
C ALA A 102 17.74 -16.29 -4.04
N LEU A 103 17.32 -15.03 -4.15
CA LEU A 103 16.55 -14.37 -3.11
C LEU A 103 15.20 -15.06 -2.91
N GLU A 104 15.01 -15.64 -1.73
CA GLU A 104 13.77 -16.36 -1.39
C GLU A 104 12.61 -15.39 -1.10
N HIS A 105 12.90 -14.22 -0.56
CA HIS A 105 11.90 -13.25 -0.09
C HIS A 105 11.97 -11.97 -0.94
N VAL A 106 11.35 -12.01 -2.11
CA VAL A 106 11.29 -10.85 -3.01
C VAL A 106 10.19 -9.90 -2.52
N GLN A 107 10.59 -8.87 -1.78
CA GLN A 107 9.69 -7.91 -1.17
C GLN A 107 10.24 -6.49 -1.26
N VAL A 108 9.37 -5.53 -1.51
CA VAL A 108 9.67 -4.10 -1.43
C VAL A 108 8.76 -3.43 -0.41
N THR A 109 9.25 -2.36 0.19
CA THR A 109 8.53 -1.57 1.19
C THR A 109 8.12 -0.23 0.59
N TYR A 110 6.89 0.18 0.79
CA TYR A 110 6.44 1.51 0.44
C TYR A 110 6.96 2.53 1.46
N THR A 111 7.64 3.54 0.98
CA THR A 111 8.33 4.51 1.84
C THR A 111 7.87 5.94 1.58
N ASN A 112 7.96 6.77 2.60
CA ASN A 112 7.84 8.22 2.45
C ASN A 112 9.05 8.73 1.67
N PRO A 113 8.88 9.33 0.48
CA PRO A 113 10.00 9.70 -0.39
C PRO A 113 10.87 10.85 0.16
N GLU A 114 10.38 11.62 1.12
CA GLU A 114 11.14 12.70 1.73
C GLU A 114 12.01 12.23 2.91
N THR A 115 11.65 11.11 3.55
CA THR A 115 12.36 10.63 4.76
C THR A 115 13.04 9.29 4.56
N GLY A 116 12.57 8.47 3.62
CA GLY A 116 12.97 7.07 3.48
C GLY A 116 12.41 6.15 4.58
N GLY A 117 11.61 6.66 5.51
CA GLY A 117 10.89 5.87 6.50
C GLY A 117 9.58 5.31 5.95
N ASP A 118 8.79 4.66 6.79
CA ASP A 118 7.50 4.09 6.40
C ASP A 118 6.57 5.13 5.75
N ALA A 119 5.76 4.67 4.80
CA ALA A 119 4.80 5.53 4.10
C ALA A 119 3.75 6.09 5.07
N GLU A 120 3.45 5.35 6.13
CA GLU A 120 2.50 5.68 7.18
C GLU A 120 3.10 5.34 8.56
N ASN A 121 2.59 5.97 9.63
CA ASN A 121 3.20 5.85 10.96
C ASN A 121 2.77 4.61 11.76
N ILE A 122 1.60 4.06 11.44
CA ILE A 122 0.96 2.98 12.21
C ILE A 122 0.92 1.69 11.39
N LEU A 123 0.66 1.80 10.09
CA LEU A 123 0.54 0.69 9.17
C LEU A 123 1.77 0.60 8.27
N GLY A 124 2.40 -0.57 8.21
CA GLY A 124 3.46 -0.86 7.25
C GLY A 124 2.87 -1.47 5.97
N PHE A 125 3.31 -0.98 4.81
CA PHE A 125 2.87 -1.45 3.50
C PHE A 125 4.02 -2.07 2.72
N TYR A 126 3.75 -3.25 2.16
CA TYR A 126 4.76 -4.04 1.45
C TYR A 126 4.14 -4.61 0.18
N ALA A 127 4.95 -4.78 -0.85
CA ALA A 127 4.60 -5.63 -1.98
C ALA A 127 5.53 -6.85 -1.98
N LEU A 128 4.94 -8.03 -2.07
CA LEU A 128 5.62 -9.32 -2.03
C LEU A 128 5.37 -10.06 -3.36
N MET A 129 6.40 -10.66 -3.92
CA MET A 129 6.32 -11.50 -5.10
C MET A 129 6.78 -12.91 -4.79
N LEU A 130 6.00 -13.89 -5.20
CA LEU A 130 6.39 -15.29 -5.28
C LEU A 130 6.64 -15.66 -6.73
N ARG A 131 7.73 -16.40 -6.98
CA ARG A 131 7.98 -16.99 -8.30
C ARG A 131 7.05 -18.19 -8.51
N PRO A 132 6.73 -18.56 -9.75
CA PRO A 132 5.93 -19.74 -10.02
C PRO A 132 6.47 -20.99 -9.32
N GLY A 133 5.60 -21.68 -8.56
CA GLY A 133 5.96 -22.88 -7.80
C GLY A 133 6.79 -22.62 -6.54
N GLN A 134 7.06 -21.39 -6.19
CA GLN A 134 7.79 -21.05 -4.98
C GLN A 134 6.90 -21.19 -3.74
N THR A 135 7.46 -21.73 -2.68
CA THR A 135 6.88 -21.71 -1.33
C THR A 135 7.69 -20.79 -0.44
N LEU A 136 7.02 -19.89 0.26
CA LEU A 136 7.64 -18.99 1.23
C LEU A 136 6.99 -19.21 2.60
N ARG A 137 7.81 -19.42 3.61
CA ARG A 137 7.35 -19.47 5.01
C ARG A 137 7.65 -18.13 5.68
N LEU A 138 6.60 -17.40 6.02
CA LEU A 138 6.74 -16.17 6.78
C LEU A 138 6.87 -16.49 8.28
N PRO A 139 7.76 -15.80 9.01
CA PRO A 139 7.86 -15.98 10.45
C PRO A 139 6.62 -15.46 11.16
N ALA A 140 6.23 -16.10 12.24
CA ALA A 140 5.21 -15.56 13.14
C ALA A 140 5.67 -14.20 13.69
N ARG A 141 4.78 -13.24 13.70
CA ARG A 141 5.03 -11.87 14.17
C ARG A 141 3.90 -11.41 15.07
N SER A 142 4.20 -10.52 16.01
CA SER A 142 3.19 -9.93 16.90
C SER A 142 2.15 -9.07 16.15
N PRO A 143 2.50 -8.24 15.14
CA PRO A 143 1.50 -7.51 14.37
C PRO A 143 0.68 -8.45 13.48
N ALA A 144 -0.65 -8.26 13.48
CA ALA A 144 -1.51 -8.88 12.49
C ALA A 144 -1.13 -8.42 11.06
N GLN A 145 -1.36 -9.28 10.08
CA GLN A 145 -1.04 -9.01 8.68
C GLN A 145 -2.25 -9.23 7.80
N VAL A 146 -2.42 -8.37 6.81
CA VAL A 146 -3.44 -8.51 5.76
C VAL A 146 -2.72 -8.75 4.44
N PHE A 147 -3.10 -9.79 3.74
CA PHE A 147 -2.57 -10.14 2.42
C PHE A 147 -3.66 -10.00 1.38
N HIS A 148 -3.34 -9.30 0.30
CA HIS A 148 -4.23 -9.09 -0.83
C HIS A 148 -3.53 -9.53 -2.12
N VAL A 149 -4.20 -10.37 -2.92
CA VAL A 149 -3.65 -10.85 -4.20
C VAL A 149 -3.93 -9.82 -5.29
N ILE A 150 -2.89 -9.17 -5.79
CA ILE A 150 -3.01 -8.20 -6.87
C ILE A 150 -2.99 -8.91 -8.22
N ASP A 151 -2.01 -9.79 -8.44
CA ASP A 151 -1.82 -10.55 -9.68
C ASP A 151 -1.58 -12.03 -9.38
N GLY A 152 -2.16 -12.92 -10.16
CA GLY A 152 -1.92 -14.36 -10.12
C GLY A 152 -2.77 -15.10 -9.09
N HIS A 153 -2.22 -16.20 -8.57
CA HIS A 153 -2.88 -17.04 -7.56
C HIS A 153 -1.85 -17.59 -6.58
N VAL A 154 -2.27 -17.85 -5.37
CA VAL A 154 -1.42 -18.38 -4.30
C VAL A 154 -2.21 -19.33 -3.40
N GLU A 155 -1.57 -20.40 -2.96
CA GLU A 155 -2.07 -21.20 -1.84
C GLU A 155 -1.48 -20.63 -0.55
N ALA A 156 -2.34 -20.18 0.37
CA ALA A 156 -1.96 -19.65 1.67
C ALA A 156 -2.40 -20.58 2.79
N THR A 157 -1.46 -21.00 3.63
CA THR A 157 -1.75 -21.77 4.85
C THR A 157 -1.57 -20.88 6.06
N LEU A 158 -2.64 -20.70 6.83
CA LEU A 158 -2.68 -19.95 8.07
C LEU A 158 -3.12 -20.87 9.20
N VAL A 159 -2.26 -21.09 10.17
CA VAL A 159 -2.48 -22.05 11.27
C VAL A 159 -2.81 -23.43 10.68
N ASP A 160 -4.06 -23.87 10.78
CA ASP A 160 -4.54 -25.20 10.32
C ASP A 160 -5.46 -25.11 9.09
N SER A 161 -5.53 -23.95 8.44
CA SER A 161 -6.42 -23.71 7.31
C SER A 161 -5.63 -23.33 6.06
N THR A 162 -6.00 -23.93 4.92
CA THR A 162 -5.40 -23.65 3.63
C THR A 162 -6.44 -23.02 2.71
N PHE A 163 -6.06 -21.95 2.03
CA PHE A 163 -6.89 -21.17 1.14
C PHE A 163 -6.24 -21.08 -0.24
N ASN A 164 -6.99 -21.37 -1.29
CA ASN A 164 -6.60 -21.06 -2.66
C ASN A 164 -7.10 -19.66 -2.98
N MET A 165 -6.19 -18.72 -3.08
CA MET A 165 -6.50 -17.31 -3.31
C MET A 165 -6.17 -16.94 -4.75
N VAL A 166 -7.05 -16.18 -5.35
CA VAL A 166 -6.89 -15.60 -6.70
C VAL A 166 -6.89 -14.08 -6.61
N GLU A 167 -6.74 -13.44 -7.74
CA GLU A 167 -6.78 -11.98 -7.84
C GLU A 167 -7.99 -11.37 -7.12
N ALA A 168 -7.75 -10.32 -6.36
CA ALA A 168 -8.68 -9.61 -5.48
C ALA A 168 -9.07 -10.35 -4.18
N ASP A 169 -8.62 -11.57 -3.95
CA ASP A 169 -8.82 -12.22 -2.66
C ASP A 169 -7.96 -11.58 -1.57
N THR A 170 -8.50 -11.59 -0.36
CA THR A 170 -7.83 -11.04 0.83
C THR A 170 -7.91 -12.01 1.98
N CYS A 171 -6.81 -12.19 2.70
CA CYS A 171 -6.78 -12.94 3.94
C CYS A 171 -6.08 -12.17 5.06
N CYS A 172 -6.40 -12.53 6.30
CA CYS A 172 -5.82 -11.93 7.50
C CYS A 172 -5.10 -13.01 8.30
N ALA A 173 -3.84 -12.76 8.63
CA ALA A 173 -3.09 -13.54 9.60
C ALA A 173 -3.11 -12.79 10.93
N PRO A 174 -3.65 -13.39 12.00
CA PRO A 174 -3.60 -12.79 13.33
C PRO A 174 -2.15 -12.70 13.83
N GLY A 175 -1.90 -11.77 14.74
CA GLY A 175 -0.61 -11.64 15.43
C GLY A 175 -0.40 -12.67 16.51
#